data_2fba484ee58cfdfad47d8e8f9bbf1719
#
_entry.id   2fba484ee58cfdfad47d8e8f9bbf1719
#
_cell.length_a   1.000
_cell.length_b   1.000
_cell.length_c   1.000
_cell.angle_alpha   90.00
_cell.angle_beta   90.00
_cell.angle_gamma   90.00
#
_symmetry.space_group_name_H-M   'P 1'
#
loop_
_entity.id
_entity.type
_entity.pdbx_description
1 polymer ?
#
loop_
_entity_poly.entity_id
_entity_poly.type
_entity_poly.pdbx_seq_one_letter_code
_entity_poly.pdbx_strand_id
1 'polypeptide(L)'
;KGYRLYVDCLLKPTKITEAEKQFVQSWFQDKLSSVDEIFQSTAKLLARITHNVTLIMASERLNSKLKYIRFLPLDDRRAIMIVVTDTGQVENCIYPKPSGASMDDLNIIAQKLTNYLTGTAMDRIDEKAIETFHETIVDDVELYRLAFRAMEQTRRQGEHFYKGGTTELLNKPEFKDVDKAKSLFTMLEEQDIVANILHDEGEGQSVTVRIGEETKLSPINDCSIIEATFTDHDVVLGKLAVLGPARMEYAKIIGLLDFMKQHMTQMLFHYQDET
;
A
#
# COMPACT_ATOMS: atom_id res chain seq x y z
N LYS A 1 9.02 -12.23 -22.81
CA LYS A 1 9.73 -13.50 -22.41
C LYS A 1 11.22 -13.25 -22.12
N GLY A 2 11.98 -12.46 -22.95
CA GLY A 2 13.43 -12.23 -22.72
C GLY A 2 13.76 -11.48 -21.44
N TYR A 3 13.04 -10.43 -21.09
CA TYR A 3 13.26 -9.68 -19.86
C TYR A 3 12.96 -10.51 -18.59
N ARG A 4 11.94 -11.37 -18.62
CA ARG A 4 11.65 -12.27 -17.51
C ARG A 4 12.79 -13.25 -17.25
N LEU A 5 13.29 -13.91 -18.30
CA LEU A 5 14.45 -14.79 -18.18
C LEU A 5 15.69 -14.07 -17.64
N TYR A 6 15.90 -12.82 -18.06
CA TYR A 6 16.99 -12.01 -17.54
C TYR A 6 16.82 -11.74 -16.05
N VAL A 7 15.62 -11.32 -15.61
CA VAL A 7 15.34 -11.03 -14.20
C VAL A 7 15.47 -12.28 -13.34
N ASP A 8 14.91 -13.41 -13.77
CA ASP A 8 14.86 -14.62 -12.95
C ASP A 8 16.20 -15.37 -12.87
N CYS A 9 16.99 -15.35 -13.94
CA CYS A 9 18.15 -16.23 -14.06
C CYS A 9 19.52 -15.52 -14.08
N LEU A 10 19.58 -14.28 -14.56
CA LEU A 10 20.86 -13.61 -14.85
C LEU A 10 21.07 -12.34 -14.01
N LEU A 11 19.99 -11.78 -13.47
CA LEU A 11 20.06 -10.51 -12.78
C LEU A 11 20.73 -10.67 -11.41
N LYS A 12 21.79 -9.89 -11.20
CA LYS A 12 22.36 -9.66 -9.86
C LYS A 12 22.09 -8.21 -9.48
N PRO A 13 21.37 -7.95 -8.37
CA PRO A 13 21.15 -6.58 -7.93
C PRO A 13 22.47 -5.82 -7.83
N THR A 14 22.49 -4.63 -8.40
CA THR A 14 23.67 -3.77 -8.33
C THR A 14 23.67 -3.05 -6.99
N LYS A 15 24.74 -3.18 -6.22
CA LYS A 15 24.90 -2.39 -4.98
C LYS A 15 24.96 -0.91 -5.33
N ILE A 16 24.24 -0.11 -4.57
CA ILE A 16 24.29 1.35 -4.66
C ILE A 16 25.74 1.83 -4.40
N THR A 17 26.20 2.74 -5.25
CA THR A 17 27.51 3.38 -5.09
C THR A 17 27.54 4.31 -3.87
N GLU A 18 28.71 4.55 -3.31
CA GLU A 18 28.84 5.50 -2.18
C GLU A 18 28.39 6.92 -2.56
N ALA A 19 28.58 7.33 -3.81
CA ALA A 19 28.09 8.61 -4.30
C ALA A 19 26.56 8.69 -4.31
N GLU A 20 25.87 7.62 -4.71
CA GLU A 20 24.40 7.54 -4.67
C GLU A 20 23.89 7.54 -3.24
N LYS A 21 24.55 6.83 -2.32
CA LYS A 21 24.19 6.85 -0.89
C LYS A 21 24.32 8.25 -0.31
N GLN A 22 25.44 8.93 -0.57
CA GLN A 22 25.66 10.30 -0.13
C GLN A 22 24.60 11.24 -0.71
N PHE A 23 24.23 11.07 -1.97
CA PHE A 23 23.17 11.84 -2.60
C PHE A 23 21.81 11.61 -1.92
N VAL A 24 21.45 10.37 -1.62
CA VAL A 24 20.23 10.05 -0.86
C VAL A 24 20.27 10.70 0.52
N GLN A 25 21.38 10.56 1.26
CA GLN A 25 21.52 11.16 2.58
C GLN A 25 21.43 12.69 2.54
N SER A 26 22.07 13.33 1.56
CA SER A 26 22.01 14.79 1.41
C SER A 26 20.60 15.31 1.07
N TRP A 27 19.79 14.50 0.40
CA TRP A 27 18.41 14.85 0.05
C TRP A 27 17.50 15.01 1.27
N PHE A 28 17.78 14.26 2.32
CA PHE A 28 17.01 14.26 3.57
C PHE A 28 17.66 15.08 4.69
N GLN A 29 18.70 15.89 4.39
CA GLN A 29 19.36 16.74 5.40
C GLN A 29 18.49 17.89 5.90
N ASP A 30 17.55 18.38 5.08
CA ASP A 30 16.55 19.34 5.53
C ASP A 30 15.56 18.60 6.46
N LYS A 31 15.31 19.19 7.65
CA LYS A 31 14.36 18.62 8.60
C LYS A 31 12.99 18.50 7.95
N LEU A 32 12.58 17.28 7.68
CA LEU A 32 11.23 16.99 7.22
C LEU A 32 10.30 17.11 8.43
N SER A 33 9.25 17.89 8.29
CA SER A 33 8.36 18.28 9.40
C SER A 33 7.18 17.32 9.58
N SER A 34 7.00 16.37 8.64
CA SER A 34 5.93 15.38 8.71
C SER A 34 6.29 14.08 8.01
N VAL A 35 5.61 13.01 8.38
CA VAL A 35 5.72 11.70 7.72
C VAL A 35 5.32 11.79 6.24
N ASP A 36 4.32 12.61 5.91
CA ASP A 36 3.91 12.89 4.53
C ASP A 36 5.04 13.49 3.70
N GLU A 37 5.79 14.43 4.26
CA GLU A 37 6.95 15.02 3.59
C GLU A 37 8.06 13.99 3.34
N ILE A 38 8.27 13.06 4.26
CA ILE A 38 9.23 11.95 4.09
C ILE A 38 8.83 11.12 2.86
N PHE A 39 7.59 10.67 2.80
CA PHE A 39 7.11 9.85 1.68
C PHE A 39 7.11 10.61 0.35
N GLN A 40 6.62 11.84 0.35
CA GLN A 40 6.58 12.66 -0.86
C GLN A 40 7.99 12.98 -1.37
N SER A 41 8.93 13.26 -0.47
CA SER A 41 10.35 13.52 -0.79
C SER A 41 11.03 12.28 -1.34
N THR A 42 10.73 11.11 -0.74
CA THR A 42 11.22 9.81 -1.21
C THR A 42 10.72 9.49 -2.62
N ALA A 43 9.43 9.71 -2.90
CA ALA A 43 8.88 9.48 -4.23
C ALA A 43 9.57 10.34 -5.29
N LYS A 44 9.81 11.62 -4.99
CA LYS A 44 10.52 12.53 -5.88
C LYS A 44 11.98 12.12 -6.09
N LEU A 45 12.67 11.74 -5.02
CA LEU A 45 14.08 11.31 -5.08
C LEU A 45 14.25 10.06 -5.95
N LEU A 46 13.45 9.02 -5.68
CA LEU A 46 13.48 7.78 -6.46
C LEU A 46 13.19 8.03 -7.93
N ALA A 47 12.17 8.85 -8.23
CA ALA A 47 11.85 9.20 -9.60
C ALA A 47 13.00 9.91 -10.31
N ARG A 48 13.70 10.81 -9.61
CA ARG A 48 14.85 11.53 -10.15
C ARG A 48 16.04 10.62 -10.44
N ILE A 49 16.33 9.63 -9.57
CA ILE A 49 17.44 8.71 -9.75
C ILE A 49 17.13 7.67 -10.85
N THR A 50 15.89 7.18 -10.88
CA THR A 50 15.49 6.10 -11.80
C THR A 50 15.01 6.61 -13.16
N HIS A 51 14.67 7.89 -13.27
CA HIS A 51 14.00 8.49 -14.43
C HIS A 51 12.72 7.72 -14.82
N ASN A 52 11.97 7.26 -13.81
CA ASN A 52 10.72 6.54 -13.95
C ASN A 52 9.69 7.06 -12.96
N VAL A 53 8.43 6.67 -13.11
CA VAL A 53 7.41 6.99 -12.09
C VAL A 53 7.69 6.18 -10.84
N THR A 54 7.61 6.84 -9.72
CA THR A 54 7.65 6.19 -8.41
C THR A 54 6.31 6.34 -7.71
N LEU A 55 5.85 5.24 -7.17
CA LEU A 55 4.65 5.15 -6.36
C LEU A 55 5.07 4.69 -4.96
N ILE A 56 4.53 5.32 -3.94
CA ILE A 56 4.68 4.87 -2.56
C ILE A 56 3.29 4.73 -1.98
N MET A 57 3.04 3.60 -1.40
CA MET A 57 1.88 3.36 -0.54
C MET A 57 2.38 3.33 0.89
N ALA A 58 1.89 4.23 1.70
CA ALA A 58 2.14 4.25 3.13
C ALA A 58 0.86 3.89 3.87
N SER A 59 0.97 3.05 4.88
CA SER A 59 -0.14 2.80 5.79
C SER A 59 -0.09 3.85 6.90
N GLU A 60 -1.15 4.61 7.07
CA GLU A 60 -1.31 5.54 8.21
C GLU A 60 -1.29 4.80 9.57
N ARG A 61 -1.41 3.49 9.50
CA ARG A 61 -1.62 2.60 10.65
C ARG A 61 -0.33 2.01 11.21
N LEU A 62 0.78 2.71 11.04
CA LEU A 62 2.04 2.34 11.65
C LEU A 62 1.82 2.06 13.14
N ASN A 63 1.78 0.77 13.51
CA ASN A 63 1.58 0.28 14.89
C ASN A 63 0.19 0.50 15.52
N SER A 64 -0.84 0.93 14.78
CA SER A 64 -2.17 1.07 15.38
C SER A 64 -2.83 -0.30 15.60
N LYS A 65 -3.39 -0.49 16.81
CA LYS A 65 -4.13 -1.70 17.19
C LYS A 65 -5.60 -1.39 17.32
N LEU A 66 -6.44 -2.35 16.94
CA LEU A 66 -7.87 -2.21 17.14
C LEU A 66 -8.18 -2.03 18.63
N LYS A 67 -8.94 -1.00 18.96
CA LYS A 67 -9.45 -0.75 20.31
C LYS A 67 -10.91 -1.16 20.44
N TYR A 68 -11.77 -0.70 19.52
CA TYR A 68 -13.16 -1.14 19.45
C TYR A 68 -13.81 -0.80 18.10
N ILE A 69 -14.90 -1.51 17.82
CA ILE A 69 -15.79 -1.30 16.67
C ILE A 69 -17.17 -0.91 17.20
N ARG A 70 -17.86 -0.01 16.50
CA ARG A 70 -19.26 0.35 16.76
C ARG A 70 -20.01 0.60 15.47
N PHE A 71 -21.33 0.32 15.50
CA PHE A 71 -22.25 0.73 14.46
C PHE A 71 -23.17 1.83 14.97
N LEU A 72 -23.38 2.85 14.12
CA LEU A 72 -24.37 3.88 14.34
C LEU A 72 -25.42 3.84 13.23
N PRO A 73 -26.72 4.10 13.54
CA PRO A 73 -27.74 4.13 12.51
C PRO A 73 -27.53 5.33 11.58
N LEU A 74 -27.61 5.11 10.27
CA LEU A 74 -27.63 6.16 9.26
C LEU A 74 -29.02 6.33 8.68
N ASP A 75 -29.62 5.21 8.21
CA ASP A 75 -30.99 5.12 7.71
C ASP A 75 -31.50 3.65 7.85
N ASP A 76 -32.68 3.37 7.29
CA ASP A 76 -33.30 2.04 7.36
C ASP A 76 -32.45 0.93 6.72
N ARG A 77 -31.59 1.29 5.74
CA ARG A 77 -30.80 0.35 4.94
C ARG A 77 -29.31 0.45 5.17
N ARG A 78 -28.84 1.46 5.90
CA ARG A 78 -27.42 1.73 6.08
C ARG A 78 -27.09 2.07 7.52
N ALA A 79 -25.93 1.66 7.95
CA ALA A 79 -25.31 2.04 9.20
C ALA A 79 -23.93 2.66 8.94
N ILE A 80 -23.39 3.39 9.89
CA ILE A 80 -22.00 3.82 9.90
C ILE A 80 -21.23 2.87 10.80
N MET A 81 -20.23 2.16 10.26
CA MET A 81 -19.27 1.44 11.07
C MET A 81 -18.15 2.39 11.49
N ILE A 82 -17.86 2.43 12.77
CA ILE A 82 -16.77 3.20 13.36
C ILE A 82 -15.74 2.21 13.91
N VAL A 83 -14.49 2.38 13.50
CA VAL A 83 -13.33 1.65 13.99
C VAL A 83 -12.44 2.62 14.74
N VAL A 84 -12.10 2.29 15.99
CA VAL A 84 -11.23 3.12 16.81
C VAL A 84 -9.98 2.33 17.19
N THR A 85 -8.82 2.95 17.03
CA THR A 85 -7.53 2.37 17.36
C THR A 85 -7.02 2.84 18.74
N ASP A 86 -5.99 2.17 19.23
CA ASP A 86 -5.31 2.54 20.50
C ASP A 86 -4.58 3.89 20.40
N THR A 87 -4.13 4.28 19.21
CA THR A 87 -3.57 5.61 18.92
C THR A 87 -4.61 6.73 18.93
N GLY A 88 -5.90 6.41 19.05
CA GLY A 88 -7.00 7.38 19.03
C GLY A 88 -7.50 7.75 17.63
N GLN A 89 -6.99 7.14 16.58
CA GLN A 89 -7.54 7.30 15.23
C GLN A 89 -8.96 6.75 15.17
N VAL A 90 -9.83 7.47 14.49
CA VAL A 90 -11.23 7.11 14.28
C VAL A 90 -11.50 7.03 12.79
N GLU A 91 -11.76 5.84 12.32
CA GLU A 91 -12.13 5.59 10.95
C GLU A 91 -13.61 5.23 10.85
N ASN A 92 -14.24 5.57 9.74
CA ASN A 92 -15.64 5.25 9.52
C ASN A 92 -15.90 4.83 8.09
N CYS A 93 -16.88 3.96 7.90
CA CYS A 93 -17.40 3.64 6.58
C CYS A 93 -18.91 3.43 6.62
N ILE A 94 -19.56 3.64 5.47
CA ILE A 94 -20.97 3.33 5.30
C ILE A 94 -21.12 1.83 5.09
N TYR A 95 -21.89 1.20 5.98
CA TYR A 95 -22.14 -0.22 5.99
C TYR A 95 -23.57 -0.50 5.49
N PRO A 96 -23.75 -1.28 4.41
CA PRO A 96 -25.08 -1.68 3.95
C PRO A 96 -25.67 -2.69 4.94
N LYS A 97 -26.76 -2.30 5.58
CA LYS A 97 -27.45 -3.17 6.54
C LYS A 97 -28.18 -4.29 5.81
N PRO A 98 -27.94 -5.57 6.15
CA PRO A 98 -28.68 -6.68 5.56
C PRO A 98 -30.18 -6.59 5.81
N SER A 99 -30.99 -7.12 4.89
CA SER A 99 -32.44 -7.16 5.05
C SER A 99 -32.81 -7.99 6.27
N GLY A 100 -33.55 -7.39 7.20
CA GLY A 100 -33.97 -8.04 8.43
C GLY A 100 -33.04 -7.90 9.62
N ALA A 101 -31.79 -7.41 9.44
CA ALA A 101 -30.90 -7.15 10.55
C ALA A 101 -31.31 -5.90 11.31
N SER A 102 -31.36 -5.98 12.63
CA SER A 102 -31.59 -4.85 13.52
C SER A 102 -30.27 -4.15 13.86
N MET A 103 -30.34 -2.97 14.46
CA MET A 103 -29.14 -2.30 15.01
C MET A 103 -28.57 -3.07 16.20
N ASP A 104 -29.42 -3.80 16.94
CA ASP A 104 -28.97 -4.62 18.07
C ASP A 104 -28.12 -5.81 17.56
N ASP A 105 -28.51 -6.45 16.44
CA ASP A 105 -27.71 -7.51 15.81
C ASP A 105 -26.33 -6.99 15.39
N LEU A 106 -26.27 -5.81 14.77
CA LEU A 106 -25.00 -5.17 14.38
C LEU A 106 -24.13 -4.85 15.61
N ASN A 107 -24.73 -4.38 16.69
CA ASN A 107 -24.00 -4.07 17.92
C ASN A 107 -23.47 -5.33 18.63
N ILE A 108 -24.22 -6.42 18.59
CA ILE A 108 -23.75 -7.72 19.09
C ILE A 108 -22.51 -8.19 18.31
N ILE A 109 -22.52 -8.05 16.98
CA ILE A 109 -21.39 -8.38 16.13
C ILE A 109 -20.19 -7.46 16.40
N ALA A 110 -20.43 -6.16 16.48
CA ALA A 110 -19.37 -5.19 16.82
C ALA A 110 -18.69 -5.56 18.14
N GLN A 111 -19.46 -5.96 19.13
CA GLN A 111 -18.95 -6.36 20.44
C GLN A 111 -18.12 -7.67 20.34
N LYS A 112 -18.62 -8.66 19.61
CA LYS A 112 -17.89 -9.93 19.41
C LYS A 112 -16.59 -9.69 18.65
N LEU A 113 -16.60 -8.93 17.55
CA LEU A 113 -15.41 -8.56 16.79
C LEU A 113 -14.42 -7.75 17.65
N THR A 114 -14.93 -6.81 18.42
CA THR A 114 -14.10 -6.03 19.35
C THR A 114 -13.40 -6.96 20.34
N ASN A 115 -14.12 -7.84 21.01
CA ASN A 115 -13.56 -8.74 22.03
C ASN A 115 -12.49 -9.67 21.43
N TYR A 116 -12.65 -10.10 20.20
CA TYR A 116 -11.72 -11.01 19.53
C TYR A 116 -10.49 -10.27 18.98
N LEU A 117 -10.69 -9.11 18.38
CA LEU A 117 -9.65 -8.38 17.64
C LEU A 117 -8.97 -7.26 18.44
N THR A 118 -9.46 -6.92 19.64
CA THR A 118 -8.83 -5.87 20.47
C THR A 118 -7.36 -6.19 20.74
N GLY A 119 -6.50 -5.20 20.49
CA GLY A 119 -5.05 -5.34 20.63
C GLY A 119 -4.37 -5.99 19.42
N THR A 120 -5.14 -6.47 18.43
CA THR A 120 -4.59 -6.96 17.17
C THR A 120 -4.20 -5.75 16.31
N ALA A 121 -3.00 -5.80 15.72
CA ALA A 121 -2.56 -4.79 14.79
C ALA A 121 -3.48 -4.74 13.57
N MET A 122 -3.83 -3.53 13.12
CA MET A 122 -4.82 -3.33 12.06
C MET A 122 -4.42 -3.99 10.73
N ASP A 123 -3.12 -4.11 10.47
CA ASP A 123 -2.55 -4.78 9.29
C ASP A 123 -2.66 -6.30 9.34
N ARG A 124 -2.80 -6.89 10.54
CA ARG A 124 -2.99 -8.34 10.76
C ARG A 124 -4.46 -8.78 10.76
N ILE A 125 -5.38 -7.85 10.64
CA ILE A 125 -6.80 -8.14 10.51
C ILE A 125 -7.09 -8.42 9.05
N ASP A 126 -6.74 -9.62 8.60
CA ASP A 126 -6.93 -10.14 7.24
C ASP A 126 -8.10 -11.14 7.16
N GLU A 127 -8.38 -11.61 5.95
CA GLU A 127 -9.45 -12.59 5.71
C GLU A 127 -9.23 -13.89 6.50
N LYS A 128 -7.97 -14.30 6.69
CA LYS A 128 -7.63 -15.52 7.47
C LYS A 128 -7.90 -15.35 8.97
N ALA A 129 -7.62 -14.17 9.51
CA ALA A 129 -7.92 -13.88 10.93
C ALA A 129 -9.44 -14.00 11.19
N ILE A 130 -10.26 -13.70 10.20
CA ILE A 130 -11.70 -13.73 10.28
C ILE A 130 -12.27 -15.12 9.95
N GLU A 131 -11.67 -15.85 9.01
CA GLU A 131 -12.05 -17.25 8.80
C GLU A 131 -11.83 -18.09 10.06
N THR A 132 -10.71 -17.87 10.77
CA THR A 132 -10.45 -18.52 12.07
C THR A 132 -11.48 -18.11 13.13
N PHE A 133 -11.91 -16.86 13.11
CA PHE A 133 -12.97 -16.37 13.98
C PHE A 133 -14.34 -17.01 13.65
N HIS A 134 -14.61 -17.20 12.35
CA HIS A 134 -15.84 -17.79 11.86
C HIS A 134 -16.03 -19.24 12.35
N GLU A 135 -14.97 -20.03 12.42
CA GLU A 135 -15.03 -21.41 12.93
C GLU A 135 -15.39 -21.47 14.42
N THR A 136 -15.19 -20.36 15.13
CA THR A 136 -15.38 -20.30 16.59
C THR A 136 -16.75 -19.77 17.01
N ILE A 137 -17.47 -19.01 16.15
CA ILE A 137 -18.70 -18.30 16.51
C ILE A 137 -19.69 -18.33 15.34
N VAL A 138 -20.41 -19.43 15.19
CA VAL A 138 -21.39 -19.61 14.10
C VAL A 138 -22.80 -19.24 14.56
N ASP A 139 -23.35 -18.13 14.03
CA ASP A 139 -24.81 -17.96 13.91
C ASP A 139 -25.23 -17.10 12.70
N ASP A 140 -24.36 -16.24 12.14
CA ASP A 140 -24.73 -15.43 10.96
C ASP A 140 -23.53 -15.06 10.06
N VAL A 141 -23.16 -16.00 9.17
CA VAL A 141 -22.02 -15.91 8.25
C VAL A 141 -22.07 -14.67 7.36
N GLU A 142 -23.27 -14.28 6.92
CA GLU A 142 -23.43 -13.18 5.96
C GLU A 142 -23.16 -11.83 6.62
N LEU A 143 -23.60 -11.66 7.84
CA LEU A 143 -23.41 -10.45 8.63
C LEU A 143 -21.92 -10.22 8.94
N TYR A 144 -21.18 -11.28 9.27
CA TYR A 144 -19.73 -11.21 9.50
C TYR A 144 -18.94 -10.87 8.23
N ARG A 145 -19.28 -11.50 7.10
CA ARG A 145 -18.64 -11.18 5.80
C ARG A 145 -18.84 -9.72 5.42
N LEU A 146 -20.01 -9.18 5.69
CA LEU A 146 -20.29 -7.78 5.41
C LEU A 146 -19.53 -6.84 6.36
N ALA A 147 -19.48 -7.16 7.66
CA ALA A 147 -18.69 -6.37 8.61
C ALA A 147 -17.19 -6.38 8.25
N PHE A 148 -16.69 -7.52 7.80
CA PHE A 148 -15.31 -7.63 7.33
C PHE A 148 -15.05 -6.79 6.08
N ARG A 149 -15.88 -6.88 5.05
CA ARG A 149 -15.74 -6.04 3.85
C ARG A 149 -15.75 -4.55 4.21
N ALA A 150 -16.56 -4.14 5.16
CA ALA A 150 -16.58 -2.78 5.66
C ALA A 150 -15.26 -2.41 6.36
N MET A 151 -14.71 -3.31 7.20
CA MET A 151 -13.39 -3.10 7.82
C MET A 151 -12.27 -3.03 6.77
N GLU A 152 -12.31 -3.88 5.75
CA GLU A 152 -11.33 -3.86 4.67
C GLU A 152 -11.43 -2.57 3.83
N GLN A 153 -12.66 -2.11 3.57
CA GLN A 153 -12.88 -0.82 2.92
C GLN A 153 -12.34 0.34 3.78
N THR A 154 -12.58 0.29 5.09
CA THR A 154 -12.02 1.25 6.05
C THR A 154 -10.49 1.18 6.05
N ARG A 155 -9.90 -0.01 5.96
CA ARG A 155 -8.45 -0.23 5.85
C ARG A 155 -7.87 0.45 4.61
N ARG A 156 -8.54 0.37 3.46
CA ARG A 156 -8.09 1.00 2.21
C ARG A 156 -8.17 2.54 2.27
N GLN A 157 -9.07 3.11 3.04
CA GLN A 157 -9.21 4.56 3.19
C GLN A 157 -8.07 5.19 4.01
N GLY A 158 -7.40 4.43 4.87
CA GLY A 158 -6.22 4.86 5.62
C GLY A 158 -4.89 4.65 4.88
N GLU A 159 -4.90 4.42 3.57
CA GLU A 159 -3.70 4.30 2.76
C GLU A 159 -3.42 5.61 2.03
N HIS A 160 -2.23 6.15 2.24
CA HIS A 160 -1.76 7.33 1.54
C HIS A 160 -0.88 6.95 0.36
N PHE A 161 -1.14 7.55 -0.78
CA PHE A 161 -0.39 7.33 -2.01
C PHE A 161 0.40 8.57 -2.39
N TYR A 162 1.71 8.40 -2.52
CA TYR A 162 2.61 9.45 -2.94
C TYR A 162 3.16 9.09 -4.31
N LYS A 163 3.29 10.10 -5.17
CA LYS A 163 3.73 9.93 -6.56
C LYS A 163 4.90 10.87 -6.85
N GLY A 164 5.86 10.37 -7.61
CA GLY A 164 6.97 11.16 -8.13
C GLY A 164 7.25 10.80 -9.59
N GLY A 165 7.75 11.77 -10.36
CA GLY A 165 8.28 11.53 -11.70
C GLY A 165 7.27 11.21 -12.78
N THR A 166 6.01 11.59 -12.65
CA THR A 166 5.01 11.36 -13.70
C THR A 166 5.41 11.98 -15.04
N THR A 167 6.09 13.12 -15.01
CA THR A 167 6.64 13.78 -16.21
C THR A 167 7.86 13.06 -16.81
N GLU A 168 8.57 12.24 -16.05
CA GLU A 168 9.74 11.49 -16.55
C GLU A 168 9.35 10.48 -17.64
N LEU A 169 8.12 9.98 -17.61
CA LEU A 169 7.61 9.08 -18.63
C LEU A 169 7.53 9.73 -20.01
N LEU A 170 7.23 11.03 -20.08
CA LEU A 170 7.16 11.77 -21.34
C LEU A 170 8.51 11.84 -22.06
N ASN A 171 9.62 11.67 -21.33
CA ASN A 171 10.96 11.62 -21.88
C ASN A 171 11.30 10.23 -22.50
N LYS A 172 10.45 9.22 -22.30
CA LYS A 172 10.67 7.88 -22.81
C LYS A 172 10.08 7.70 -24.21
N PRO A 173 10.78 7.07 -25.14
CA PRO A 173 10.29 6.89 -26.52
C PRO A 173 8.97 6.11 -26.59
N GLU A 174 8.73 5.19 -25.63
CA GLU A 174 7.55 4.35 -25.55
C GLU A 174 6.27 5.16 -25.27
N PHE A 175 6.40 6.33 -24.65
CA PHE A 175 5.29 7.21 -24.28
C PHE A 175 5.22 8.50 -25.11
N LYS A 176 5.85 8.52 -26.28
CA LYS A 176 5.68 9.60 -27.27
C LYS A 176 4.29 9.60 -27.89
N ASP A 177 3.60 8.46 -27.85
CA ASP A 177 2.19 8.34 -28.23
C ASP A 177 1.34 9.02 -27.16
N VAL A 178 0.63 10.06 -27.58
CA VAL A 178 -0.19 10.90 -26.69
C VAL A 178 -1.34 10.11 -26.04
N ASP A 179 -1.94 9.17 -26.76
CA ASP A 179 -3.04 8.37 -26.24
C ASP A 179 -2.56 7.39 -25.18
N LYS A 180 -1.40 6.75 -25.38
CA LYS A 180 -0.75 5.90 -24.38
C LYS A 180 -0.36 6.71 -23.13
N ALA A 181 0.25 7.87 -23.32
CA ALA A 181 0.64 8.74 -22.21
C ALA A 181 -0.59 9.18 -21.41
N LYS A 182 -1.67 9.63 -22.10
CA LYS A 182 -2.93 10.02 -21.48
C LYS A 182 -3.54 8.88 -20.66
N SER A 183 -3.62 7.67 -21.23
CA SER A 183 -4.16 6.50 -20.55
C SER A 183 -3.38 6.18 -19.27
N LEU A 184 -2.04 6.28 -19.32
CA LEU A 184 -1.19 6.06 -18.16
C LEU A 184 -1.39 7.14 -17.08
N PHE A 185 -1.47 8.41 -17.48
CA PHE A 185 -1.73 9.50 -16.52
C PHE A 185 -3.09 9.36 -15.85
N THR A 186 -4.15 9.09 -16.63
CA THR A 186 -5.49 8.85 -16.07
C THR A 186 -5.47 7.70 -15.06
N MET A 187 -4.81 6.59 -15.39
CA MET A 187 -4.67 5.46 -14.47
C MET A 187 -3.92 5.84 -13.19
N LEU A 188 -2.85 6.64 -13.28
CA LEU A 188 -2.09 7.09 -12.12
C LEU A 188 -2.84 8.12 -11.26
N GLU A 189 -3.86 8.77 -11.80
CA GLU A 189 -4.73 9.68 -11.04
C GLU A 189 -5.76 8.94 -10.20
N GLU A 190 -6.17 7.74 -10.63
CA GLU A 190 -7.16 6.92 -9.93
C GLU A 190 -6.51 6.15 -8.77
N GLN A 191 -6.83 6.54 -7.54
CA GLN A 191 -6.26 5.94 -6.32
C GLN A 191 -6.56 4.44 -6.21
N ASP A 192 -7.78 4.01 -6.57
CA ASP A 192 -8.17 2.60 -6.53
C ASP A 192 -7.31 1.74 -7.47
N ILE A 193 -6.94 2.25 -8.63
CA ILE A 193 -6.06 1.54 -9.57
C ILE A 193 -4.65 1.45 -9.00
N VAL A 194 -4.12 2.54 -8.46
CA VAL A 194 -2.79 2.57 -7.82
C VAL A 194 -2.77 1.62 -6.63
N ALA A 195 -3.81 1.60 -5.81
CA ALA A 195 -3.97 0.66 -4.72
C ALA A 195 -3.91 -0.80 -5.21
N ASN A 196 -4.72 -1.15 -6.21
CA ASN A 196 -4.73 -2.50 -6.77
C ASN A 196 -3.38 -2.93 -7.35
N ILE A 197 -2.63 -1.99 -7.95
CA ILE A 197 -1.27 -2.24 -8.42
C ILE A 197 -0.36 -2.66 -7.28
N LEU A 198 -0.42 -1.93 -6.15
CA LEU A 198 0.46 -2.11 -5.00
C LEU A 198 -0.01 -3.21 -4.04
N HIS A 199 -1.29 -3.60 -4.08
CA HIS A 199 -1.82 -4.70 -3.29
C HIS A 199 -1.63 -6.09 -3.90
N ASP A 200 -1.34 -6.19 -5.20
CA ASP A 200 -1.16 -7.50 -5.87
C ASP A 200 0.04 -8.21 -5.22
N GLU A 201 -0.25 -9.24 -4.42
CA GLU A 201 0.71 -9.91 -3.55
C GLU A 201 1.68 -10.77 -4.37
N GLY A 202 2.94 -10.34 -4.44
CA GLY A 202 4.04 -11.26 -4.72
C GLY A 202 4.36 -12.04 -3.45
N GLU A 203 4.01 -13.32 -3.42
CA GLU A 203 4.22 -14.19 -2.24
C GLU A 203 5.65 -14.09 -1.70
N GLY A 204 5.80 -13.50 -0.51
CA GLY A 204 6.98 -13.65 0.35
C GLY A 204 8.31 -13.04 -0.12
N GLN A 205 8.37 -12.35 -1.25
CA GLN A 205 9.61 -11.75 -1.75
C GLN A 205 9.77 -10.29 -1.29
N SER A 206 10.94 -9.95 -0.81
CA SER A 206 11.25 -8.58 -0.35
C SER A 206 11.26 -7.56 -1.50
N VAL A 207 11.47 -8.01 -2.73
CA VAL A 207 11.37 -7.24 -3.98
C VAL A 207 10.70 -8.07 -5.05
N THR A 208 9.66 -7.55 -5.67
CA THR A 208 8.88 -8.20 -6.73
C THR A 208 9.03 -7.46 -8.05
N VAL A 209 9.10 -8.19 -9.16
CA VAL A 209 9.18 -7.61 -10.51
C VAL A 209 8.07 -8.19 -11.37
N ARG A 210 7.23 -7.32 -11.94
CA ARG A 210 6.18 -7.68 -12.90
C ARG A 210 6.45 -7.00 -14.23
N ILE A 211 6.44 -7.75 -15.32
CA ILE A 211 6.88 -7.28 -16.64
C ILE A 211 5.76 -7.45 -17.67
N GLY A 212 5.36 -6.34 -18.30
CA GLY A 212 4.40 -6.35 -19.40
C GLY A 212 3.03 -6.87 -18.95
N GLU A 213 2.53 -7.93 -19.57
CA GLU A 213 1.22 -8.54 -19.28
C GLU A 213 1.08 -9.02 -17.81
N GLU A 214 2.19 -9.30 -17.13
CA GLU A 214 2.19 -9.71 -15.73
C GLU A 214 1.69 -8.59 -14.81
N THR A 215 1.77 -7.33 -15.25
CA THR A 215 1.27 -6.19 -14.48
C THR A 215 -0.24 -6.14 -14.42
N LYS A 216 -0.94 -6.86 -15.30
CA LYS A 216 -2.41 -6.84 -15.47
C LYS A 216 -2.98 -5.43 -15.70
N LEU A 217 -2.14 -4.49 -16.11
CA LEU A 217 -2.49 -3.10 -16.38
C LEU A 217 -2.84 -2.92 -17.87
N SER A 218 -4.06 -3.21 -18.24
CA SER A 218 -4.58 -2.79 -19.55
C SER A 218 -4.99 -1.30 -19.44
N PRO A 219 -4.53 -0.41 -20.31
CA PRO A 219 -3.95 -0.61 -21.64
C PRO A 219 -2.41 -0.51 -21.71
N ILE A 220 -1.68 -0.69 -20.60
CA ILE A 220 -0.23 -0.39 -20.54
C ILE A 220 0.62 -1.67 -20.43
N ASN A 221 0.35 -2.65 -21.31
CA ASN A 221 1.09 -3.92 -21.33
C ASN A 221 2.58 -3.78 -21.67
N ASP A 222 3.05 -2.59 -22.03
CA ASP A 222 4.46 -2.30 -22.33
C ASP A 222 5.25 -1.79 -21.10
N CYS A 223 4.61 -1.73 -19.94
CA CYS A 223 5.22 -1.27 -18.68
C CYS A 223 5.71 -2.45 -17.83
N SER A 224 6.63 -2.14 -16.95
CA SER A 224 7.05 -3.03 -15.87
C SER A 224 6.98 -2.29 -14.54
N ILE A 225 6.76 -3.06 -13.48
CA ILE A 225 6.73 -2.56 -12.10
C ILE A 225 7.75 -3.34 -11.29
N ILE A 226 8.54 -2.62 -10.50
CA ILE A 226 9.44 -3.17 -9.50
C ILE A 226 8.99 -2.66 -8.15
N GLU A 227 8.66 -3.56 -7.24
CA GLU A 227 8.11 -3.24 -5.94
C GLU A 227 9.01 -3.74 -4.81
N ALA A 228 9.08 -2.99 -3.74
CA ALA A 228 9.73 -3.39 -2.50
C ALA A 228 8.81 -3.07 -1.33
N THR A 229 8.59 -4.05 -0.46
CA THR A 229 7.86 -3.85 0.79
C THR A 229 8.84 -3.46 1.89
N PHE A 230 8.58 -2.39 2.61
CA PHE A 230 9.34 -2.01 3.78
C PHE A 230 8.54 -2.32 5.05
N THR A 231 9.23 -2.94 6.00
CA THR A 231 8.60 -3.50 7.20
C THR A 231 9.37 -3.07 8.44
N ASP A 232 8.66 -3.02 9.55
CA ASP A 232 9.22 -3.03 10.87
C ASP A 232 8.93 -4.38 11.52
N HIS A 233 9.99 -5.15 11.78
CA HIS A 233 9.87 -6.54 12.22
C HIS A 233 8.92 -7.30 11.26
N ASP A 234 7.71 -7.65 11.71
CA ASP A 234 6.71 -8.35 10.92
C ASP A 234 5.57 -7.45 10.42
N VAL A 235 5.64 -6.12 10.69
CA VAL A 235 4.61 -5.16 10.33
C VAL A 235 4.95 -4.47 9.02
N VAL A 236 4.05 -4.52 8.04
CA VAL A 236 4.20 -3.82 6.77
C VAL A 236 3.92 -2.33 6.98
N LEU A 237 4.95 -1.49 6.82
CA LEU A 237 4.86 -0.04 6.91
C LEU A 237 4.40 0.58 5.59
N GLY A 238 4.66 -0.10 4.49
CA GLY A 238 4.27 0.37 3.17
C GLY A 238 5.00 -0.34 2.04
N LYS A 239 4.77 0.14 0.83
CA LYS A 239 5.42 -0.36 -0.40
C LYS A 239 6.00 0.80 -1.21
N LEU A 240 7.16 0.55 -1.78
CA LEU A 240 7.81 1.40 -2.77
C LEU A 240 7.70 0.72 -4.12
N ALA A 241 7.28 1.42 -5.17
CA ALA A 241 7.24 0.86 -6.50
C ALA A 241 7.82 1.83 -7.53
N VAL A 242 8.50 1.27 -8.52
CA VAL A 242 8.98 1.99 -9.71
C VAL A 242 8.29 1.43 -10.93
N LEU A 243 7.54 2.28 -11.63
CA LEU A 243 6.82 1.99 -12.86
C LEU A 243 7.54 2.65 -14.03
N GLY A 244 7.86 1.89 -15.05
CA GLY A 244 8.50 2.38 -16.25
C GLY A 244 8.32 1.42 -17.44
N PRO A 245 8.96 1.69 -18.59
CA PRO A 245 8.90 0.83 -19.76
C PRO A 245 9.52 -0.54 -19.47
N ALA A 246 9.12 -1.59 -20.21
CA ALA A 246 9.66 -2.94 -20.04
C ALA A 246 11.20 -3.04 -20.16
N ARG A 247 11.84 -2.04 -20.76
CA ARG A 247 13.30 -1.92 -20.83
C ARG A 247 13.85 -0.97 -19.75
N MET A 248 13.80 -1.38 -18.51
CA MET A 248 14.40 -0.62 -17.39
C MET A 248 15.75 -1.19 -16.97
N GLU A 249 16.49 -0.41 -16.19
CA GLU A 249 17.71 -0.88 -15.51
C GLU A 249 17.36 -1.66 -14.24
N TYR A 250 16.77 -2.86 -14.42
CA TYR A 250 16.23 -3.68 -13.32
C TYR A 250 17.21 -3.86 -12.16
N ALA A 251 18.48 -4.22 -12.45
CA ALA A 251 19.49 -4.49 -11.44
C ALA A 251 19.76 -3.27 -10.53
N LYS A 252 19.82 -2.08 -11.15
CA LYS A 252 20.05 -0.82 -10.46
C LYS A 252 18.82 -0.43 -9.62
N ILE A 253 17.64 -0.53 -10.21
CA ILE A 253 16.37 -0.16 -9.51
C ILE A 253 16.13 -1.08 -8.33
N ILE A 254 16.34 -2.40 -8.48
CA ILE A 254 16.19 -3.36 -7.39
C ILE A 254 17.16 -3.02 -6.23
N GLY A 255 18.44 -2.77 -6.56
CA GLY A 255 19.42 -2.38 -5.54
C GLY A 255 19.08 -1.07 -4.84
N LEU A 256 18.51 -0.10 -5.58
CA LEU A 256 18.06 1.17 -5.02
C LEU A 256 16.85 0.99 -4.11
N LEU A 257 15.84 0.23 -4.53
CA LEU A 257 14.66 -0.05 -3.71
C LEU A 257 15.01 -0.84 -2.44
N ASP A 258 15.95 -1.80 -2.54
CA ASP A 258 16.41 -2.56 -1.38
C ASP A 258 17.14 -1.68 -0.35
N PHE A 259 17.89 -0.70 -0.80
CA PHE A 259 18.50 0.31 0.05
C PHE A 259 17.44 1.24 0.65
N MET A 260 16.53 1.76 -0.18
CA MET A 260 15.53 2.73 0.25
C MET A 260 14.55 2.15 1.27
N LYS A 261 14.15 0.87 1.14
CA LYS A 261 13.27 0.25 2.14
C LYS A 261 13.89 0.24 3.54
N GLN A 262 15.22 -0.03 3.64
CA GLN A 262 15.93 0.00 4.92
C GLN A 262 16.03 1.43 5.46
N HIS A 263 16.34 2.38 4.57
CA HIS A 263 16.47 3.78 4.94
C HIS A 263 15.14 4.39 5.39
N MET A 264 14.05 4.07 4.71
CA MET A 264 12.69 4.51 5.07
C MET A 264 12.28 4.00 6.45
N THR A 265 12.51 2.74 6.72
CA THR A 265 12.23 2.16 8.04
C THR A 265 12.96 2.93 9.13
N GLN A 266 14.27 3.20 8.97
CA GLN A 266 15.07 3.96 9.94
C GLN A 266 14.56 5.39 10.12
N MET A 267 14.19 6.08 9.03
CA MET A 267 13.70 7.46 9.10
C MET A 267 12.37 7.56 9.84
N LEU A 268 11.45 6.62 9.60
CA LEU A 268 10.15 6.60 10.26
C LEU A 268 10.29 6.36 11.76
N PHE A 269 11.21 5.50 12.19
CA PHE A 269 11.51 5.31 13.61
C PHE A 269 12.07 6.57 14.26
N HIS A 270 13.05 7.20 13.62
CA HIS A 270 13.66 8.40 14.18
C HIS A 270 12.65 9.54 14.37
N TYR A 271 11.69 9.64 13.44
CA TYR A 271 10.62 10.61 13.53
C TYR A 271 9.64 10.32 14.67
N GLN A 272 9.36 9.03 14.96
CA GLN A 272 8.47 8.62 16.06
C GLN A 272 9.11 8.81 17.44
N ASP A 273 10.44 8.68 17.56
CA ASP A 273 11.15 8.86 18.83
C ASP A 273 11.31 10.36 19.21
N GLU A 274 11.18 11.29 18.25
CA GLU A 274 11.29 12.74 18.50
C GLU A 274 9.92 13.43 18.75
N THR A 275 8.78 12.71 18.60
CA THR A 275 7.42 13.26 18.77
C THR A 275 6.71 12.64 19.96
#